data_4c028067c7a308ff6917a4ba56877f22
#
_entry.id   4c028067c7a308ff6917a4ba56877f22
#
_cell.length_a   1.000
_cell.length_b   1.000
_cell.length_c   1.000
_cell.angle_alpha   90.00
_cell.angle_beta   90.00
_cell.angle_gamma   90.00
#
_symmetry.space_group_name_H-M   'P 1'
#
loop_
_entity.id
_entity.type
_entity.pdbx_description
1 polymer ?
#
loop_
_entity_poly.entity_id
_entity_poly.type
_entity_poly.pdbx_seq_one_letter_code
_entity_poly.pdbx_strand_id
1 'polypeptide(L)'
;MARPTSPFALMPSDLIALQGWLRMSTLEQSLAQRARILLLLADGLTPKAVSEQLQVTPPTVFKWRKRYLEAGIEGLSDLPRSGQPLKLGPEKINEILTLTTRRVPQEATHWSVRLMAKYARVTTWQVRQVWAASDLKPHRLKTFKISNDPHFADKVVDVVGLYLNPPDNALVLSVDEKTQIQALDRTQPMLPLRPGQVERRTHDYKRHGTASLYAAFDILTGQVIGRITQRHRAKEFLAFLQQIDRSTPAGLDLHVILDNSSTHKTAAIKQWLEKHPRFKLHFTPTSASWLNAVEGWFAQLERRALYRAAFTSVADLKAAIRQFIEAHNEHSAKPFKWNKTAEAIISSVHKAKLSVIKNKLMN
;
A
#
# COMPACT_ATOMS: atom_id res chain seq x y z
N MET A 1 -31.18 -42.72 40.21
CA MET A 1 -30.42 -43.39 39.14
C MET A 1 -29.99 -42.34 38.12
N ALA A 2 -28.67 -42.15 37.87
CA ALA A 2 -28.17 -41.22 36.90
C ALA A 2 -28.48 -41.73 35.49
N ARG A 3 -29.04 -40.88 34.62
CA ARG A 3 -29.29 -41.21 33.22
C ARG A 3 -27.97 -41.59 32.54
N PRO A 4 -27.89 -42.70 31.79
CA PRO A 4 -26.69 -43.09 31.07
C PRO A 4 -26.36 -41.97 30.06
N THR A 5 -25.14 -41.44 30.12
CA THR A 5 -24.63 -40.48 29.16
C THR A 5 -24.37 -41.22 27.83
N SER A 6 -24.95 -40.71 26.74
CA SER A 6 -24.71 -41.26 25.41
C SER A 6 -23.20 -41.34 25.14
N PRO A 7 -22.71 -42.44 24.54
CA PRO A 7 -21.29 -42.57 24.22
C PRO A 7 -20.81 -41.39 23.38
N PHE A 8 -19.65 -40.85 23.73
CA PHE A 8 -19.02 -39.78 23.00
C PHE A 8 -17.87 -40.35 22.18
N ALA A 9 -17.88 -40.08 20.89
CA ALA A 9 -16.80 -40.52 19.98
C ALA A 9 -16.29 -39.30 19.17
N LEU A 10 -15.00 -39.26 18.95
CA LEU A 10 -14.36 -38.32 18.06
C LEU A 10 -14.24 -38.91 16.66
N MET A 11 -14.27 -38.07 15.62
CA MET A 11 -13.88 -38.49 14.29
C MET A 11 -12.38 -38.89 14.29
N PRO A 12 -11.95 -39.91 13.54
CA PRO A 12 -10.54 -40.34 13.53
C PRO A 12 -9.56 -39.23 13.14
N SER A 13 -9.93 -38.38 12.19
CA SER A 13 -9.17 -37.21 11.79
C SER A 13 -9.00 -36.18 12.94
N ASP A 14 -10.06 -35.98 13.70
CA ASP A 14 -10.09 -34.99 14.78
C ASP A 14 -9.31 -35.48 16.00
N LEU A 15 -9.32 -36.81 16.24
CA LEU A 15 -8.49 -37.43 17.27
C LEU A 15 -7.00 -37.13 17.02
N ILE A 16 -6.56 -37.39 15.77
CA ILE A 16 -5.17 -37.11 15.36
C ILE A 16 -4.83 -35.65 15.49
N ALA A 17 -5.73 -34.77 15.05
CA ALA A 17 -5.54 -33.32 15.12
C ALA A 17 -5.42 -32.80 16.57
N LEU A 18 -6.34 -33.22 17.46
CA LEU A 18 -6.33 -32.84 18.87
C LEU A 18 -5.09 -33.34 19.61
N GLN A 19 -4.64 -34.58 19.32
CA GLN A 19 -3.37 -35.08 19.83
C GLN A 19 -2.16 -34.29 19.31
N GLY A 20 -2.19 -33.91 18.03
CA GLY A 20 -1.19 -33.06 17.42
C GLY A 20 -1.12 -31.68 18.09
N TRP A 21 -2.27 -31.08 18.38
CA TRP A 21 -2.33 -29.81 19.11
C TRP A 21 -1.60 -29.87 20.45
N LEU A 22 -1.80 -30.91 21.23
CA LEU A 22 -1.17 -31.03 22.54
C LEU A 22 0.36 -31.21 22.52
N ARG A 23 0.92 -31.51 21.33
CA ARG A 23 2.38 -31.59 21.12
C ARG A 23 2.99 -30.23 20.70
N MET A 24 2.16 -29.24 20.33
CA MET A 24 2.63 -27.90 19.92
C MET A 24 3.03 -27.07 21.15
N SER A 25 4.23 -26.57 21.17
CA SER A 25 4.74 -25.70 22.25
C SER A 25 4.10 -24.30 22.27
N THR A 26 3.48 -23.88 21.14
CA THR A 26 2.90 -22.55 20.97
C THR A 26 1.36 -22.54 21.02
N LEU A 27 0.73 -23.67 21.37
CA LEU A 27 -0.72 -23.74 21.45
C LEU A 27 -1.24 -22.90 22.62
N GLU A 28 -2.31 -22.13 22.37
CA GLU A 28 -3.02 -21.42 23.43
C GLU A 28 -3.53 -22.38 24.52
N GLN A 29 -3.28 -22.04 25.77
CA GLN A 29 -3.63 -22.88 26.91
C GLN A 29 -5.14 -23.22 26.97
N SER A 30 -5.98 -22.28 26.51
CA SER A 30 -7.42 -22.47 26.38
C SER A 30 -7.79 -23.58 25.41
N LEU A 31 -7.14 -23.63 24.23
CA LEU A 31 -7.36 -24.67 23.23
C LEU A 31 -6.80 -26.02 23.69
N ALA A 32 -5.65 -26.04 24.35
CA ALA A 32 -5.08 -27.24 24.93
C ALA A 32 -6.00 -27.88 25.99
N GLN A 33 -6.62 -27.06 26.84
CA GLN A 33 -7.59 -27.53 27.83
C GLN A 33 -8.85 -28.11 27.18
N ARG A 34 -9.35 -27.45 26.12
CA ARG A 34 -10.52 -27.94 25.34
C ARG A 34 -10.23 -29.27 24.63
N ALA A 35 -9.04 -29.40 24.04
CA ALA A 35 -8.58 -30.64 23.43
C ALA A 35 -8.49 -31.78 24.44
N ARG A 36 -7.93 -31.54 25.62
CA ARG A 36 -7.86 -32.55 26.71
C ARG A 36 -9.25 -33.02 27.15
N ILE A 37 -10.20 -32.07 27.30
CA ILE A 37 -11.58 -32.44 27.66
C ILE A 37 -12.17 -33.41 26.65
N LEU A 38 -12.03 -33.18 25.36
CA LEU A 38 -12.61 -34.04 24.34
C LEU A 38 -11.90 -35.39 24.24
N LEU A 39 -10.59 -35.41 24.37
CA LEU A 39 -9.81 -36.69 24.34
C LEU A 39 -10.19 -37.54 25.53
N LEU A 40 -10.27 -37.02 26.75
CA LEU A 40 -10.66 -37.79 27.94
C LEU A 40 -12.11 -38.31 27.85
N LEU A 41 -13.01 -37.52 27.23
CA LEU A 41 -14.38 -38.00 26.97
C LEU A 41 -14.40 -39.13 25.93
N ALA A 42 -13.55 -39.08 24.92
CA ALA A 42 -13.41 -40.11 23.89
C ALA A 42 -12.78 -41.42 24.46
N ASP A 43 -11.90 -41.28 25.46
CA ASP A 43 -11.33 -42.39 26.23
C ASP A 43 -12.35 -43.05 27.18
N GLY A 44 -13.61 -42.59 27.16
CA GLY A 44 -14.71 -43.20 27.94
C GLY A 44 -14.88 -42.63 29.36
N LEU A 45 -14.13 -41.59 29.74
CA LEU A 45 -14.31 -40.97 31.05
C LEU A 45 -15.66 -40.24 31.16
N THR A 46 -16.29 -40.32 32.32
CA THR A 46 -17.53 -39.58 32.57
C THR A 46 -17.24 -38.07 32.65
N PRO A 47 -18.19 -37.19 32.27
CA PRO A 47 -18.01 -35.76 32.40
C PRO A 47 -17.63 -35.29 33.81
N LYS A 48 -18.05 -35.98 34.85
CA LYS A 48 -17.68 -35.73 36.24
C LYS A 48 -16.20 -36.04 36.47
N ALA A 49 -15.71 -37.20 36.02
CA ALA A 49 -14.31 -37.62 36.16
C ALA A 49 -13.38 -36.67 35.37
N VAL A 50 -13.76 -36.21 34.15
CA VAL A 50 -13.03 -35.23 33.36
C VAL A 50 -12.96 -33.88 34.09
N SER A 51 -14.08 -33.44 34.70
CA SER A 51 -14.16 -32.23 35.47
C SER A 51 -13.20 -32.23 36.67
N GLU A 52 -13.15 -33.31 37.40
CA GLU A 52 -12.27 -33.53 38.56
C GLU A 52 -10.80 -33.58 38.14
N GLN A 53 -10.48 -34.33 37.08
CA GLN A 53 -9.10 -34.53 36.60
C GLN A 53 -8.48 -33.23 36.03
N LEU A 54 -9.27 -32.43 35.30
CA LEU A 54 -8.78 -31.20 34.69
C LEU A 54 -9.05 -29.95 35.54
N GLN A 55 -9.63 -30.10 36.72
CA GLN A 55 -10.02 -29.01 37.61
C GLN A 55 -10.89 -27.93 36.93
N VAL A 56 -11.84 -28.37 36.10
CA VAL A 56 -12.81 -27.50 35.41
C VAL A 56 -14.22 -27.80 35.94
N THR A 57 -15.15 -26.86 35.76
CA THR A 57 -16.53 -27.11 36.18
C THR A 57 -17.26 -28.08 35.24
N PRO A 58 -18.19 -28.94 35.72
CA PRO A 58 -18.97 -29.83 34.86
C PRO A 58 -19.68 -29.09 33.70
N PRO A 59 -20.28 -27.91 33.86
CA PRO A 59 -20.84 -27.15 32.74
C PRO A 59 -19.86 -26.82 31.64
N THR A 60 -18.57 -26.64 31.99
CA THR A 60 -17.52 -26.40 31.01
C THR A 60 -17.28 -27.64 30.13
N VAL A 61 -17.25 -28.83 30.72
CA VAL A 61 -17.11 -30.09 29.98
C VAL A 61 -18.30 -30.32 29.01
N PHE A 62 -19.53 -30.08 29.51
CA PHE A 62 -20.73 -30.20 28.67
C PHE A 62 -20.77 -29.16 27.56
N LYS A 63 -20.33 -27.92 27.82
CA LYS A 63 -20.22 -26.84 26.81
C LYS A 63 -19.32 -27.26 25.65
N TRP A 64 -18.11 -27.71 25.92
CA TRP A 64 -17.16 -28.05 24.87
C TRP A 64 -17.54 -29.33 24.13
N ARG A 65 -18.09 -30.34 24.81
CA ARG A 65 -18.69 -31.50 24.19
C ARG A 65 -19.81 -31.09 23.22
N LYS A 66 -20.75 -30.25 23.64
CA LYS A 66 -21.83 -29.74 22.79
C LYS A 66 -21.31 -29.03 21.56
N ARG A 67 -20.38 -28.09 21.73
CA ARG A 67 -19.81 -27.31 20.63
C ARG A 67 -19.06 -28.16 19.62
N TYR A 68 -18.38 -29.20 20.07
CA TYR A 68 -17.75 -30.16 19.16
C TYR A 68 -18.79 -30.94 18.38
N LEU A 69 -19.85 -31.40 19.00
CA LEU A 69 -20.93 -32.13 18.32
C LEU A 69 -21.66 -31.28 17.28
N GLU A 70 -21.74 -29.97 17.50
CA GLU A 70 -22.39 -29.01 16.59
C GLU A 70 -21.47 -28.54 15.43
N ALA A 71 -20.20 -28.35 15.66
CA ALA A 71 -19.28 -27.67 14.71
C ALA A 71 -17.89 -28.32 14.60
N GLY A 72 -17.69 -29.56 15.10
CA GLY A 72 -16.40 -30.22 15.03
C GLY A 72 -15.29 -29.46 15.77
N ILE A 73 -14.05 -29.62 15.27
CA ILE A 73 -12.86 -28.95 15.81
C ILE A 73 -12.98 -27.41 15.76
N GLU A 74 -13.61 -26.85 14.75
CA GLU A 74 -13.82 -25.39 14.62
C GLU A 74 -14.67 -24.85 15.79
N GLY A 75 -15.57 -25.67 16.32
CA GLY A 75 -16.36 -25.37 17.51
C GLY A 75 -15.53 -25.11 18.77
N LEU A 76 -14.26 -25.47 18.80
CA LEU A 76 -13.36 -25.23 19.92
C LEU A 76 -12.77 -23.81 19.94
N SER A 77 -12.84 -23.08 18.85
CA SER A 77 -12.38 -21.70 18.77
C SER A 77 -13.31 -20.76 19.54
N ASP A 78 -12.76 -19.68 20.10
CA ASP A 78 -13.60 -18.68 20.74
C ASP A 78 -14.38 -17.90 19.69
N LEU A 79 -15.67 -17.75 19.90
CA LEU A 79 -16.50 -16.87 19.08
C LEU A 79 -16.16 -15.43 19.39
N PRO A 80 -16.21 -14.51 18.40
CA PRO A 80 -16.07 -13.09 18.63
C PRO A 80 -17.06 -12.66 19.71
N ARG A 81 -16.56 -11.96 20.71
CA ARG A 81 -17.46 -11.40 21.74
C ARG A 81 -18.24 -10.26 21.11
N SER A 82 -19.57 -10.24 21.27
CA SER A 82 -20.46 -9.22 20.73
C SER A 82 -20.17 -7.80 21.26
N GLY A 83 -19.36 -7.67 22.30
CA GLY A 83 -19.08 -6.39 22.95
C GLY A 83 -20.36 -5.74 23.56
N GLN A 84 -20.21 -4.53 24.06
CA GLN A 84 -21.35 -3.75 24.51
C GLN A 84 -22.07 -3.18 23.28
N PRO A 85 -23.39 -3.34 23.11
CA PRO A 85 -24.16 -2.74 22.03
C PRO A 85 -23.96 -1.22 21.98
N LEU A 86 -23.92 -0.66 20.78
CA LEU A 86 -23.90 0.78 20.58
C LEU A 86 -25.16 1.39 21.24
N LYS A 87 -24.96 2.23 22.24
CA LYS A 87 -26.07 2.97 22.90
C LYS A 87 -26.53 4.19 22.07
N LEU A 88 -26.56 4.05 20.73
CA LEU A 88 -27.02 5.08 19.80
C LEU A 88 -28.24 4.57 19.04
N GLY A 89 -29.31 5.32 19.08
CA GLY A 89 -30.48 5.06 18.24
C GLY A 89 -30.16 5.30 16.73
N PRO A 90 -30.95 4.68 15.83
CA PRO A 90 -30.75 4.82 14.36
C PRO A 90 -30.74 6.27 13.88
N GLU A 91 -31.58 7.12 14.49
CA GLU A 91 -31.68 8.56 14.17
C GLU A 91 -30.35 9.28 14.40
N LYS A 92 -29.71 9.01 15.56
CA LYS A 92 -28.44 9.64 15.91
C LYS A 92 -27.29 9.13 15.05
N ILE A 93 -27.32 7.86 14.65
CA ILE A 93 -26.37 7.30 13.67
C ILE A 93 -26.54 8.02 12.33
N ASN A 94 -27.75 8.17 11.83
CA ASN A 94 -28.06 8.87 10.57
C ASN A 94 -27.66 10.35 10.63
N GLU A 95 -27.86 11.02 11.76
CA GLU A 95 -27.41 12.40 11.96
C GLU A 95 -25.89 12.51 11.79
N ILE A 96 -25.11 11.65 12.46
CA ILE A 96 -23.64 11.63 12.35
C ILE A 96 -23.21 11.36 10.90
N LEU A 97 -23.83 10.40 10.23
CA LEU A 97 -23.53 10.08 8.82
C LEU A 97 -23.84 11.26 7.90
N THR A 98 -25.00 11.89 8.07
CA THR A 98 -25.43 13.05 7.27
C THR A 98 -24.50 14.25 7.48
N LEU A 99 -24.17 14.58 8.73
CA LEU A 99 -23.22 15.63 9.05
C LEU A 99 -21.85 15.35 8.41
N THR A 100 -21.38 14.10 8.54
CA THR A 100 -20.06 13.70 8.03
C THR A 100 -19.97 13.80 6.50
N THR A 101 -21.01 13.40 5.78
CA THR A 101 -20.96 13.23 4.32
C THR A 101 -21.50 14.43 3.52
N ARG A 102 -22.39 15.23 4.13
CA ARG A 102 -23.09 16.32 3.41
C ARG A 102 -22.80 17.72 3.96
N ARG A 103 -22.13 17.85 5.09
CA ARG A 103 -21.84 19.13 5.70
C ARG A 103 -20.37 19.25 6.06
N VAL A 104 -19.86 20.47 5.94
CA VAL A 104 -18.54 20.84 6.44
C VAL A 104 -18.73 21.63 7.73
N PRO A 105 -17.94 21.39 8.79
CA PRO A 105 -18.04 22.18 10.02
C PRO A 105 -17.67 23.66 9.75
N GLN A 106 -18.27 24.59 10.47
CA GLN A 106 -18.00 26.03 10.28
C GLN A 106 -16.58 26.42 10.66
N GLU A 107 -16.03 25.76 11.68
CA GLU A 107 -14.71 26.07 12.24
C GLU A 107 -13.56 25.23 11.68
N ALA A 108 -13.80 24.36 10.68
CA ALA A 108 -12.77 23.48 10.13
C ALA A 108 -13.10 23.03 8.70
N THR A 109 -12.11 22.63 7.95
CA THR A 109 -12.26 22.10 6.57
C THR A 109 -12.76 20.67 6.51
N HIS A 110 -12.75 19.95 7.62
CA HIS A 110 -13.19 18.54 7.72
C HIS A 110 -13.58 18.17 9.14
N TRP A 111 -14.34 17.10 9.28
CA TRP A 111 -14.74 16.59 10.58
C TRP A 111 -13.60 15.85 11.29
N SER A 112 -13.24 16.26 12.47
CA SER A 112 -12.48 15.46 13.43
C SER A 112 -13.42 14.69 14.34
N VAL A 113 -12.95 13.61 14.95
CA VAL A 113 -13.74 12.82 15.93
C VAL A 113 -14.25 13.70 17.09
N ARG A 114 -13.39 14.60 17.59
CA ARG A 114 -13.73 15.49 18.71
C ARG A 114 -14.79 16.51 18.30
N LEU A 115 -14.65 17.09 17.12
CA LEU A 115 -15.58 18.07 16.62
C LEU A 115 -16.95 17.47 16.35
N MET A 116 -16.99 16.30 15.70
CA MET A 116 -18.22 15.57 15.47
C MET A 116 -18.91 15.18 16.80
N ALA A 117 -18.15 14.73 17.79
CA ALA A 117 -18.68 14.39 19.11
C ALA A 117 -19.36 15.58 19.79
N LYS A 118 -18.75 16.79 19.68
CA LYS A 118 -19.31 18.05 20.19
C LYS A 118 -20.62 18.41 19.47
N TYR A 119 -20.62 18.39 18.14
CA TYR A 119 -21.79 18.78 17.33
C TYR A 119 -22.96 17.80 17.48
N ALA A 120 -22.69 16.51 17.43
CA ALA A 120 -23.72 15.48 17.57
C ALA A 120 -24.08 15.17 19.02
N ARG A 121 -23.42 15.79 20.01
CA ARG A 121 -23.62 15.56 21.46
C ARG A 121 -23.50 14.08 21.84
N VAL A 122 -22.46 13.44 21.37
CA VAL A 122 -22.14 12.02 21.63
C VAL A 122 -20.67 11.89 22.08
N THR A 123 -20.28 10.71 22.54
CA THR A 123 -18.88 10.46 22.90
C THR A 123 -17.99 10.28 21.66
N THR A 124 -16.71 10.57 21.81
CA THR A 124 -15.71 10.33 20.75
C THR A 124 -15.62 8.85 20.36
N TRP A 125 -15.87 7.94 21.30
CA TRP A 125 -15.93 6.50 21.05
C TRP A 125 -17.11 6.14 20.13
N GLN A 126 -18.30 6.69 20.40
CA GLN A 126 -19.48 6.47 19.57
C GLN A 126 -19.29 6.97 18.14
N VAL A 127 -18.67 8.14 17.95
CA VAL A 127 -18.32 8.66 16.61
C VAL A 127 -17.38 7.69 15.88
N ARG A 128 -16.33 7.19 16.56
CA ARG A 128 -15.40 6.22 15.96
C ARG A 128 -16.11 4.94 15.54
N GLN A 129 -17.04 4.43 16.35
CA GLN A 129 -17.80 3.23 16.02
C GLN A 129 -18.68 3.44 14.77
N VAL A 130 -19.42 4.56 14.70
CA VAL A 130 -20.25 4.89 13.53
C VAL A 130 -19.40 5.04 12.28
N TRP A 131 -18.28 5.76 12.35
CA TRP A 131 -17.40 5.94 11.21
C TRP A 131 -16.70 4.64 10.78
N ALA A 132 -16.32 3.79 11.72
CA ALA A 132 -15.71 2.49 11.42
C ALA A 132 -16.72 1.55 10.73
N ALA A 133 -17.95 1.48 11.24
CA ALA A 133 -19.00 0.66 10.65
C ALA A 133 -19.37 1.08 9.22
N SER A 134 -19.20 2.37 8.89
CA SER A 134 -19.48 2.92 7.55
C SER A 134 -18.23 3.18 6.72
N ASP A 135 -17.06 2.72 7.13
CA ASP A 135 -15.72 2.98 6.54
C ASP A 135 -15.43 4.48 6.24
N LEU A 136 -15.99 5.38 7.04
CA LEU A 136 -15.80 6.82 6.91
C LEU A 136 -14.48 7.26 7.54
N LYS A 137 -13.66 7.98 6.76
CA LYS A 137 -12.35 8.49 7.18
C LYS A 137 -12.22 9.98 6.83
N PRO A 138 -12.97 10.90 7.49
CA PRO A 138 -13.01 12.32 7.11
C PRO A 138 -11.65 13.03 7.16
N HIS A 139 -10.72 12.52 7.97
CA HIS A 139 -9.35 13.03 8.11
C HIS A 139 -8.41 12.59 6.98
N ARG A 140 -8.87 11.72 6.07
CA ARG A 140 -8.06 11.24 4.95
C ARG A 140 -8.54 11.88 3.66
N LEU A 141 -7.66 12.67 3.05
CA LEU A 141 -7.85 13.21 1.71
C LEU A 141 -7.00 12.38 0.73
N LYS A 142 -7.62 11.89 -0.31
CA LYS A 142 -6.93 11.36 -1.48
C LYS A 142 -7.20 12.29 -2.64
N THR A 143 -6.15 12.93 -3.13
CA THR A 143 -6.25 13.70 -4.36
C THR A 143 -6.31 12.75 -5.54
N PHE A 144 -7.16 13.05 -6.51
CA PHE A 144 -7.19 12.36 -7.79
C PHE A 144 -7.36 13.39 -8.91
N LYS A 145 -6.81 13.08 -10.06
CA LYS A 145 -7.04 13.84 -11.28
C LYS A 145 -7.51 12.87 -12.37
N ILE A 146 -8.66 13.16 -12.94
CA ILE A 146 -9.18 12.36 -14.05
C ILE A 146 -8.52 12.86 -15.32
N SER A 147 -7.95 11.93 -16.08
CA SER A 147 -7.38 12.25 -17.39
C SER A 147 -8.47 12.70 -18.38
N ASN A 148 -8.18 13.78 -19.08
CA ASN A 148 -8.99 14.27 -20.20
C ASN A 148 -8.35 13.87 -21.55
N ASP A 149 -7.39 12.97 -21.56
CA ASP A 149 -6.73 12.49 -22.77
C ASP A 149 -7.76 11.72 -23.63
N PRO A 150 -7.98 12.11 -24.89
CA PRO A 150 -8.92 11.41 -25.77
C PRO A 150 -8.47 9.98 -26.10
N HIS A 151 -7.15 9.74 -26.10
CA HIS A 151 -6.54 8.42 -26.34
C HIS A 151 -6.17 7.71 -25.03
N PHE A 152 -6.90 7.98 -23.95
CA PHE A 152 -6.59 7.41 -22.63
C PHE A 152 -6.56 5.88 -22.65
N ALA A 153 -7.58 5.26 -23.25
CA ALA A 153 -7.70 3.80 -23.25
C ALA A 153 -6.55 3.15 -24.04
N ASP A 154 -6.28 3.65 -25.24
CA ASP A 154 -5.22 3.10 -26.11
C ASP A 154 -3.85 3.18 -25.46
N LYS A 155 -3.53 4.32 -24.84
CA LYS A 155 -2.25 4.51 -24.11
C LYS A 155 -2.15 3.65 -22.87
N VAL A 156 -3.26 3.41 -22.16
CA VAL A 156 -3.27 2.49 -21.01
C VAL A 156 -3.04 1.07 -21.47
N VAL A 157 -3.67 0.63 -22.55
CA VAL A 157 -3.49 -0.71 -23.12
C VAL A 157 -2.02 -0.90 -23.56
N ASP A 158 -1.47 0.08 -24.28
CA ASP A 158 -0.09 0.06 -24.74
C ASP A 158 0.92 -0.06 -23.59
N VAL A 159 0.87 0.86 -22.61
CA VAL A 159 1.81 0.88 -21.48
C VAL A 159 1.65 -0.33 -20.56
N VAL A 160 0.42 -0.72 -20.22
CA VAL A 160 0.15 -1.88 -19.37
C VAL A 160 0.54 -3.18 -20.09
N GLY A 161 0.33 -3.24 -21.41
CA GLY A 161 0.79 -4.35 -22.24
C GLY A 161 2.29 -4.59 -22.11
N LEU A 162 3.10 -3.53 -22.18
CA LEU A 162 4.56 -3.60 -22.01
C LEU A 162 4.98 -4.06 -20.59
N TYR A 163 4.20 -3.73 -19.55
CA TYR A 163 4.49 -4.17 -18.18
C TYR A 163 4.12 -5.63 -17.93
N LEU A 164 3.05 -6.12 -18.56
CA LEU A 164 2.57 -7.49 -18.36
C LEU A 164 3.27 -8.50 -19.29
N ASN A 165 3.55 -8.08 -20.52
CA ASN A 165 4.12 -8.90 -21.57
C ASN A 165 5.19 -8.09 -22.32
N PRO A 166 6.37 -7.87 -21.70
CA PRO A 166 7.47 -7.19 -22.39
C PRO A 166 7.90 -7.99 -23.62
N PRO A 167 8.21 -7.32 -24.76
CA PRO A 167 8.66 -8.01 -25.96
C PRO A 167 9.98 -8.73 -25.75
N ASP A 168 10.14 -9.88 -26.39
CA ASP A 168 11.42 -10.57 -26.49
C ASP A 168 12.43 -9.67 -27.23
N ASN A 169 13.73 -9.81 -26.92
CA ASN A 169 14.81 -8.99 -27.50
C ASN A 169 14.65 -7.47 -27.37
N ALA A 170 13.96 -7.01 -26.32
CA ALA A 170 13.77 -5.60 -26.03
C ALA A 170 14.03 -5.26 -24.56
N LEU A 171 14.40 -4.02 -24.30
CA LEU A 171 14.36 -3.43 -22.95
C LEU A 171 13.16 -2.51 -22.85
N VAL A 172 12.41 -2.63 -21.75
CA VAL A 172 11.30 -1.73 -21.42
C VAL A 172 11.78 -0.80 -20.32
N LEU A 173 11.97 0.46 -20.67
CA LEU A 173 12.49 1.51 -19.80
C LEU A 173 11.38 2.50 -19.44
N SER A 174 11.10 2.68 -18.18
CA SER A 174 10.21 3.72 -17.65
C SER A 174 11.06 4.95 -17.35
N VAL A 175 10.82 6.05 -18.07
CA VAL A 175 11.66 7.25 -18.06
C VAL A 175 10.89 8.47 -17.58
N ASP A 176 11.50 9.27 -16.68
CA ASP A 176 10.96 10.53 -16.23
C ASP A 176 12.04 11.41 -15.61
N GLU A 177 11.66 12.65 -15.23
CA GLU A 177 12.54 13.57 -14.52
C GLU A 177 11.98 14.00 -13.16
N LYS A 178 12.83 13.88 -12.13
CA LYS A 178 12.61 14.53 -10.84
C LYS A 178 13.30 15.88 -10.84
N THR A 179 12.50 16.92 -11.03
CA THR A 179 13.00 18.30 -11.15
C THR A 179 13.19 18.95 -9.80
N GLN A 180 14.08 19.97 -9.75
CA GLN A 180 14.26 20.90 -8.61
C GLN A 180 14.47 20.19 -7.25
N ILE A 181 15.25 19.13 -7.22
CA ILE A 181 15.67 18.50 -5.97
C ILE A 181 16.54 19.50 -5.21
N GLN A 182 16.14 19.89 -4.00
CA GLN A 182 16.80 20.97 -3.26
C GLN A 182 17.94 20.43 -2.39
N ALA A 183 19.08 21.10 -2.43
CA ALA A 183 20.15 20.93 -1.45
C ALA A 183 19.78 21.74 -0.20
N LEU A 184 19.22 21.09 0.80
CA LEU A 184 18.79 21.70 2.06
C LEU A 184 19.78 21.34 3.16
N ASP A 185 20.37 22.35 3.76
CA ASP A 185 21.19 22.25 4.96
C ASP A 185 20.41 22.71 6.18
N ARG A 186 20.60 22.06 7.32
CA ARG A 186 19.96 22.45 8.58
C ARG A 186 20.83 23.50 9.30
N THR A 187 20.19 24.57 9.80
CA THR A 187 20.90 25.65 10.50
C THR A 187 21.56 25.21 11.80
N GLN A 188 21.12 24.07 12.35
CA GLN A 188 21.70 23.49 13.56
C GLN A 188 21.89 21.97 13.39
N PRO A 189 22.88 21.37 14.07
CA PRO A 189 23.07 19.93 14.05
C PRO A 189 21.83 19.18 14.50
N MET A 190 21.57 18.05 13.89
CA MET A 190 20.50 17.15 14.30
C MET A 190 20.84 16.51 15.66
N LEU A 191 19.85 16.44 16.54
CA LEU A 191 19.98 15.63 17.77
C LEU A 191 19.76 14.17 17.41
N PRO A 192 20.75 13.30 17.66
CA PRO A 192 20.71 11.91 17.24
C PRO A 192 19.66 11.11 17.99
N LEU A 193 19.22 10.03 17.36
CA LEU A 193 18.36 9.01 17.98
C LEU A 193 19.05 8.42 19.20
N ARG A 194 18.34 8.33 20.34
CA ARG A 194 18.81 7.66 21.58
C ARG A 194 17.67 6.80 22.14
N PRO A 195 17.97 5.79 22.97
CA PRO A 195 16.93 5.03 23.65
C PRO A 195 15.95 5.97 24.41
N GLY A 196 14.66 5.84 24.13
CA GLY A 196 13.62 6.70 24.71
C GLY A 196 13.49 8.11 24.09
N GLN A 197 14.33 8.49 23.12
CA GLN A 197 14.30 9.80 22.48
C GLN A 197 14.32 9.66 20.95
N VAL A 198 13.35 10.26 20.29
CA VAL A 198 13.33 10.34 18.83
C VAL A 198 14.35 11.36 18.30
N GLU A 199 14.83 11.14 17.09
CA GLU A 199 15.65 12.11 16.37
C GLU A 199 14.91 13.45 16.27
N ARG A 200 15.60 14.58 16.57
CA ARG A 200 15.04 15.94 16.50
C ARG A 200 15.82 16.78 15.52
N ARG A 201 15.13 17.62 14.75
CA ARG A 201 15.69 18.51 13.76
C ARG A 201 15.11 19.91 13.94
N THR A 202 15.86 20.92 13.53
CA THR A 202 15.33 22.27 13.42
C THR A 202 14.37 22.37 12.24
N HIS A 203 13.44 23.31 12.30
CA HIS A 203 12.56 23.66 11.17
C HIS A 203 13.29 24.50 10.15
N ASP A 204 14.29 25.26 10.58
CA ASP A 204 15.05 26.18 9.74
C ASP A 204 16.04 25.43 8.86
N TYR A 205 16.15 25.89 7.62
CA TYR A 205 17.08 25.35 6.65
C TYR A 205 17.64 26.44 5.73
N LYS A 206 18.86 26.21 5.26
CA LYS A 206 19.53 27.00 4.24
C LYS A 206 19.47 26.26 2.92
N ARG A 207 19.15 26.96 1.83
CA ARG A 207 19.11 26.40 0.48
C ARG A 207 20.43 26.69 -0.22
N HIS A 208 21.09 25.62 -0.73
CA HIS A 208 22.34 25.73 -1.47
C HIS A 208 22.16 25.59 -2.98
N GLY A 209 20.93 25.50 -3.47
CA GLY A 209 20.58 25.33 -4.87
C GLY A 209 19.82 24.05 -5.15
N THR A 210 19.68 23.74 -6.43
CA THR A 210 18.87 22.60 -6.90
C THR A 210 19.63 21.76 -7.93
N ALA A 211 19.22 20.52 -8.08
CA ALA A 211 19.58 19.63 -9.18
C ALA A 211 18.32 18.96 -9.76
N SER A 212 18.39 18.54 -11.01
CA SER A 212 17.37 17.69 -11.64
C SER A 212 17.97 16.33 -11.97
N LEU A 213 17.16 15.28 -11.87
CA LEU A 213 17.57 13.91 -12.15
C LEU A 213 16.66 13.34 -13.23
N TYR A 214 17.22 12.94 -14.37
CA TYR A 214 16.58 12.02 -15.29
C TYR A 214 16.89 10.60 -14.84
N ALA A 215 15.90 9.73 -14.88
CA ALA A 215 16.05 8.31 -14.56
C ALA A 215 15.31 7.43 -15.58
N ALA A 216 15.95 6.36 -16.00
CA ALA A 216 15.38 5.28 -16.77
C ALA A 216 15.39 4.02 -15.90
N PHE A 217 14.22 3.55 -15.55
CA PHE A 217 14.01 2.37 -14.73
C PHE A 217 13.70 1.18 -15.63
N ASP A 218 14.57 0.19 -15.64
CA ASP A 218 14.38 -1.06 -16.38
C ASP A 218 13.34 -1.93 -15.65
N ILE A 219 12.28 -2.26 -16.36
CA ILE A 219 11.16 -3.05 -15.81
C ILE A 219 11.57 -4.48 -15.50
N LEU A 220 12.46 -5.07 -16.30
CA LEU A 220 12.83 -6.48 -16.16
C LEU A 220 13.86 -6.71 -15.06
N THR A 221 14.82 -5.82 -14.91
CA THR A 221 15.90 -5.97 -13.93
C THR A 221 15.66 -5.13 -12.66
N GLY A 222 14.92 -4.05 -12.77
CA GLY A 222 14.76 -3.04 -11.74
C GLY A 222 15.96 -2.11 -11.60
N GLN A 223 16.95 -2.19 -12.49
CA GLN A 223 18.09 -1.29 -12.52
C GLN A 223 17.71 0.10 -13.02
N VAL A 224 18.50 1.09 -12.67
CA VAL A 224 18.29 2.48 -13.02
C VAL A 224 19.51 3.08 -13.70
N ILE A 225 19.30 3.67 -14.87
CA ILE A 225 20.25 4.57 -15.51
C ILE A 225 19.88 5.99 -15.09
N GLY A 226 20.77 6.71 -14.42
CA GLY A 226 20.51 8.06 -13.94
C GLY A 226 21.42 9.10 -14.56
N ARG A 227 20.90 10.32 -14.80
CA ARG A 227 21.65 11.49 -15.23
C ARG A 227 21.25 12.72 -14.42
N ILE A 228 22.19 13.26 -13.66
CA ILE A 228 21.97 14.46 -12.89
C ILE A 228 22.33 15.69 -13.72
N THR A 229 21.41 16.66 -13.80
CA THR A 229 21.56 17.88 -14.58
C THR A 229 21.24 19.11 -13.72
N GLN A 230 21.61 20.28 -14.20
CA GLN A 230 21.20 21.53 -13.56
C GLN A 230 19.85 22.04 -14.09
N ARG A 231 19.51 21.68 -15.32
CA ARG A 231 18.28 22.09 -16.02
C ARG A 231 17.61 20.85 -16.63
N HIS A 232 16.32 20.95 -16.93
CA HIS A 232 15.50 19.87 -17.47
C HIS A 232 14.85 20.27 -18.81
N ARG A 233 15.68 20.69 -19.78
CA ARG A 233 15.23 21.11 -21.12
C ARG A 233 15.40 19.96 -22.12
N ALA A 234 14.86 20.13 -23.33
CA ALA A 234 14.99 19.16 -24.41
C ALA A 234 16.45 18.75 -24.71
N LYS A 235 17.43 19.67 -24.55
CA LYS A 235 18.86 19.37 -24.72
C LYS A 235 19.36 18.37 -23.71
N GLU A 236 18.99 18.53 -22.44
CA GLU A 236 19.38 17.63 -21.36
C GLU A 236 18.69 16.26 -21.51
N PHE A 237 17.43 16.24 -21.95
CA PHE A 237 16.72 15.01 -22.26
C PHE A 237 17.34 14.27 -23.44
N LEU A 238 17.69 14.96 -24.54
CA LEU A 238 18.38 14.34 -25.67
C LEU A 238 19.73 13.73 -25.23
N ALA A 239 20.49 14.45 -24.40
CA ALA A 239 21.74 13.92 -23.85
C ALA A 239 21.52 12.70 -22.95
N PHE A 240 20.34 12.59 -22.32
CA PHE A 240 19.98 11.42 -21.55
C PHE A 240 19.60 10.23 -22.45
N LEU A 241 18.84 10.44 -23.52
CA LEU A 241 18.57 9.39 -24.51
C LEU A 241 19.88 8.84 -25.12
N GLN A 242 20.82 9.71 -25.45
CA GLN A 242 22.16 9.31 -25.93
C GLN A 242 22.95 8.51 -24.87
N GLN A 243 22.75 8.79 -23.59
CA GLN A 243 23.35 7.99 -22.52
C GLN A 243 22.70 6.61 -22.44
N ILE A 244 21.37 6.52 -22.51
CA ILE A 244 20.64 5.23 -22.54
C ILE A 244 21.16 4.40 -23.73
N ASP A 245 21.26 4.99 -24.91
CA ASP A 245 21.72 4.33 -26.11
C ASP A 245 23.11 3.68 -25.93
N ARG A 246 24.03 4.40 -25.29
CA ARG A 246 25.39 3.90 -25.02
C ARG A 246 25.46 2.90 -23.86
N SER A 247 24.52 2.96 -22.93
CA SER A 247 24.50 2.12 -21.74
C SER A 247 23.73 0.80 -21.92
N THR A 248 23.09 0.62 -23.08
CA THR A 248 22.26 -0.55 -23.36
C THR A 248 22.83 -1.36 -24.55
N PRO A 249 22.65 -2.69 -24.55
CA PRO A 249 23.14 -3.53 -25.65
C PRO A 249 22.59 -3.10 -27.02
N ALA A 250 23.45 -3.00 -28.03
CA ALA A 250 23.10 -2.47 -29.34
C ALA A 250 22.07 -3.31 -30.14
N GLY A 251 21.98 -4.60 -29.85
CA GLY A 251 21.06 -5.53 -30.54
C GLY A 251 19.64 -5.58 -30.00
N LEU A 252 19.32 -4.79 -28.96
CA LEU A 252 17.99 -4.78 -28.35
C LEU A 252 17.18 -3.56 -28.78
N ASP A 253 15.89 -3.76 -29.00
CA ASP A 253 14.92 -2.66 -29.11
C ASP A 253 14.72 -1.99 -27.75
N LEU A 254 14.48 -0.70 -27.73
CA LEU A 254 14.27 0.10 -26.54
C LEU A 254 12.84 0.67 -26.52
N HIS A 255 11.96 0.06 -25.76
CA HIS A 255 10.63 0.59 -25.49
C HIS A 255 10.69 1.57 -24.33
N VAL A 256 10.54 2.85 -24.63
CA VAL A 256 10.70 3.92 -23.65
C VAL A 256 9.34 4.48 -23.29
N ILE A 257 8.89 4.22 -22.06
CA ILE A 257 7.63 4.74 -21.49
C ILE A 257 7.94 6.07 -20.82
N LEU A 258 7.25 7.12 -21.21
CA LEU A 258 7.45 8.50 -20.70
C LEU A 258 6.15 9.28 -20.65
N ASP A 259 6.18 10.41 -19.96
CA ASP A 259 5.04 11.31 -19.90
C ASP A 259 4.82 12.08 -21.22
N ASN A 260 3.69 12.73 -21.34
CA ASN A 260 3.31 13.47 -22.54
C ASN A 260 3.87 14.92 -22.58
N SER A 261 5.05 15.17 -22.00
CA SER A 261 5.67 16.48 -21.97
C SER A 261 6.05 16.99 -23.37
N SER A 262 5.90 18.30 -23.57
CA SER A 262 6.32 18.97 -24.81
C SER A 262 7.84 18.92 -25.03
N THR A 263 8.62 18.84 -23.97
CA THR A 263 10.09 18.70 -24.02
C THR A 263 10.54 17.44 -24.74
N HIS A 264 9.74 16.38 -24.70
CA HIS A 264 10.02 15.09 -25.35
C HIS A 264 9.68 15.06 -26.85
N LYS A 265 9.01 16.07 -27.37
CA LYS A 265 8.47 16.10 -28.76
C LYS A 265 9.11 17.17 -29.65
N THR A 266 10.25 17.71 -29.24
CA THR A 266 10.94 18.75 -30.01
C THR A 266 11.51 18.20 -31.31
N ALA A 267 11.73 19.08 -32.30
CA ALA A 267 12.27 18.71 -33.61
C ALA A 267 13.63 17.98 -33.48
N ALA A 268 14.50 18.45 -32.58
CA ALA A 268 15.80 17.81 -32.34
C ALA A 268 15.69 16.36 -31.86
N ILE A 269 14.70 16.07 -30.99
CA ILE A 269 14.46 14.70 -30.51
C ILE A 269 13.90 13.85 -31.63
N LYS A 270 12.95 14.35 -32.42
CA LYS A 270 12.37 13.62 -33.56
C LYS A 270 13.45 13.25 -34.58
N GLN A 271 14.28 14.21 -34.98
CA GLN A 271 15.42 13.95 -35.90
C GLN A 271 16.44 12.95 -35.36
N TRP A 272 16.65 12.95 -34.04
CA TRP A 272 17.53 11.97 -33.41
C TRP A 272 16.91 10.57 -33.43
N LEU A 273 15.61 10.45 -33.12
CA LEU A 273 14.86 9.19 -33.13
C LEU A 273 14.80 8.56 -34.54
N GLU A 274 14.65 9.37 -35.58
CA GLU A 274 14.70 8.90 -36.97
C GLU A 274 16.01 8.18 -37.30
N LYS A 275 17.13 8.59 -36.68
CA LYS A 275 18.44 7.96 -36.81
C LYS A 275 18.68 6.80 -35.85
N HIS A 276 17.78 6.60 -34.89
CA HIS A 276 17.87 5.57 -33.84
C HIS A 276 16.59 4.74 -33.78
N PRO A 277 16.27 3.94 -34.83
CA PRO A 277 14.98 3.25 -34.94
C PRO A 277 14.73 2.20 -33.85
N ARG A 278 15.77 1.81 -33.11
CA ARG A 278 15.62 0.93 -31.95
C ARG A 278 14.85 1.58 -30.78
N PHE A 279 14.71 2.90 -30.74
CA PHE A 279 13.94 3.63 -29.73
C PHE A 279 12.46 3.73 -30.14
N LYS A 280 11.59 3.10 -29.40
CA LYS A 280 10.13 3.15 -29.54
C LYS A 280 9.53 3.88 -28.34
N LEU A 281 8.97 5.08 -28.56
CA LEU A 281 8.44 5.91 -27.49
C LEU A 281 6.96 5.59 -27.23
N HIS A 282 6.62 5.34 -25.98
CA HIS A 282 5.26 5.07 -25.49
C HIS A 282 4.85 6.13 -24.49
N PHE A 283 3.83 6.92 -24.83
CA PHE A 283 3.43 8.04 -24.00
C PHE A 283 2.32 7.65 -23.04
N THR A 284 2.51 7.92 -21.75
CA THR A 284 1.43 7.79 -20.78
C THR A 284 0.31 8.80 -21.06
N PRO A 285 -0.95 8.51 -20.67
CA PRO A 285 -2.03 9.48 -20.79
C PRO A 285 -1.75 10.74 -19.99
N THR A 286 -2.20 11.88 -20.48
CA THR A 286 -2.07 13.16 -19.75
C THR A 286 -2.69 13.03 -18.35
N SER A 287 -1.99 13.52 -17.34
CA SER A 287 -2.38 13.44 -15.92
C SER A 287 -2.48 12.01 -15.36
N ALA A 288 -1.70 11.09 -15.91
CA ALA A 288 -1.61 9.69 -15.46
C ALA A 288 -0.16 9.26 -15.17
N SER A 289 0.64 10.13 -14.54
CA SER A 289 2.03 9.85 -14.13
C SER A 289 2.16 8.59 -13.27
N TRP A 290 1.11 8.22 -12.52
CA TRP A 290 1.07 6.98 -11.75
C TRP A 290 1.20 5.69 -12.59
N LEU A 291 1.01 5.77 -13.92
CA LEU A 291 1.32 4.68 -14.85
C LEU A 291 2.83 4.57 -15.13
N ASN A 292 3.61 5.61 -14.88
CA ASN A 292 5.04 5.60 -15.09
C ASN A 292 5.75 4.95 -13.90
N ALA A 293 6.30 3.75 -14.08
CA ALA A 293 6.88 2.95 -12.99
C ALA A 293 8.05 3.63 -12.26
N VAL A 294 8.81 4.49 -12.96
CA VAL A 294 9.94 5.24 -12.36
C VAL A 294 9.51 6.17 -11.25
N GLU A 295 8.27 6.63 -11.23
CA GLU A 295 7.73 7.46 -10.14
C GLU A 295 7.76 6.72 -8.78
N GLY A 296 7.51 5.41 -8.80
CA GLY A 296 7.67 4.55 -7.64
C GLY A 296 9.11 4.51 -7.12
N TRP A 297 10.08 4.51 -8.04
CA TRP A 297 11.50 4.58 -7.70
C TRP A 297 11.90 5.98 -7.19
N PHE A 298 11.41 7.07 -7.80
CA PHE A 298 11.61 8.42 -7.26
C PHE A 298 11.07 8.58 -5.84
N ALA A 299 9.95 7.95 -5.53
CA ALA A 299 9.44 7.93 -4.16
C ALA A 299 10.35 7.17 -3.19
N GLN A 300 11.09 6.16 -3.65
CA GLN A 300 12.10 5.47 -2.84
C GLN A 300 13.34 6.35 -2.62
N LEU A 301 13.86 6.99 -3.67
CA LEU A 301 14.96 7.97 -3.58
C LEU A 301 14.62 9.05 -2.56
N GLU A 302 13.43 9.67 -2.68
CA GLU A 302 12.96 10.71 -1.76
C GLU A 302 13.00 10.24 -0.30
N ARG A 303 12.36 9.11 -0.01
CA ARG A 303 12.22 8.60 1.35
C ARG A 303 13.53 8.12 1.98
N ARG A 304 14.41 7.51 1.18
CA ARG A 304 15.60 6.82 1.69
C ARG A 304 16.85 7.68 1.67
N ALA A 305 17.01 8.55 0.65
CA ALA A 305 18.23 9.32 0.46
C ALA A 305 18.05 10.83 0.68
N LEU A 306 16.85 11.39 0.41
CA LEU A 306 16.68 12.84 0.42
C LEU A 306 15.95 13.35 1.67
N TYR A 307 14.84 12.72 2.05
CA TYR A 307 13.92 13.24 3.08
C TYR A 307 14.58 13.54 4.44
N ARG A 308 15.56 12.73 4.86
CA ARG A 308 16.25 12.91 6.14
C ARG A 308 17.65 13.48 6.02
N ALA A 309 18.15 13.66 4.80
CA ALA A 309 19.50 14.16 4.58
C ALA A 309 19.59 15.70 4.79
N ALA A 310 20.80 16.15 5.08
CA ALA A 310 21.20 17.54 5.02
C ALA A 310 22.34 17.66 4.01
N PHE A 311 22.27 18.65 3.13
CA PHE A 311 23.23 18.84 2.05
C PHE A 311 23.81 20.25 2.13
N THR A 312 25.09 20.35 2.40
CA THR A 312 25.82 21.63 2.54
C THR A 312 26.12 22.26 1.18
N SER A 313 25.97 21.47 0.10
CA SER A 313 26.17 21.92 -1.28
C SER A 313 25.35 21.12 -2.29
N VAL A 314 25.22 21.66 -3.52
CA VAL A 314 24.68 20.90 -4.65
C VAL A 314 25.59 19.71 -5.03
N ALA A 315 26.88 19.81 -4.75
CA ALA A 315 27.82 18.70 -4.98
C ALA A 315 27.51 17.51 -4.07
N ASP A 316 27.26 17.77 -2.78
CA ASP A 316 26.88 16.74 -1.79
C ASP A 316 25.56 16.06 -2.18
N LEU A 317 24.55 16.86 -2.57
CA LEU A 317 23.29 16.34 -3.08
C LEU A 317 23.50 15.39 -4.27
N LYS A 318 24.31 15.82 -5.25
CA LYS A 318 24.62 15.01 -6.44
C LYS A 318 25.36 13.73 -6.09
N ALA A 319 26.30 13.79 -5.13
CA ALA A 319 27.01 12.61 -4.64
C ALA A 319 26.08 11.59 -3.98
N ALA A 320 25.19 12.07 -3.10
CA ALA A 320 24.21 11.20 -2.44
C ALA A 320 23.24 10.54 -3.42
N ILE A 321 22.80 11.26 -4.47
CA ILE A 321 21.93 10.69 -5.51
C ILE A 321 22.70 9.59 -6.30
N ARG A 322 23.95 9.82 -6.67
CA ARG A 322 24.77 8.80 -7.38
C ARG A 322 24.97 7.55 -6.51
N GLN A 323 25.37 7.74 -5.27
CA GLN A 323 25.55 6.65 -4.31
C GLN A 323 24.26 5.85 -4.13
N PHE A 324 23.10 6.51 -4.07
CA PHE A 324 21.82 5.82 -3.98
C PHE A 324 21.51 4.99 -5.22
N ILE A 325 21.79 5.50 -6.43
CA ILE A 325 21.58 4.77 -7.70
C ILE A 325 22.50 3.54 -7.73
N GLU A 326 23.79 3.70 -7.41
CA GLU A 326 24.77 2.62 -7.37
C GLU A 326 24.37 1.53 -6.38
N ALA A 327 24.07 1.91 -5.13
CA ALA A 327 23.62 0.98 -4.09
C ALA A 327 22.28 0.31 -4.45
N HIS A 328 21.35 1.03 -5.11
CA HIS A 328 20.11 0.45 -5.57
C HIS A 328 20.37 -0.62 -6.63
N ASN A 329 21.18 -0.32 -7.64
CA ASN A 329 21.49 -1.23 -8.74
C ASN A 329 22.24 -2.48 -8.26
N GLU A 330 23.12 -2.34 -7.27
CA GLU A 330 23.92 -3.45 -6.74
C GLU A 330 23.13 -4.34 -5.77
N HIS A 331 22.31 -3.74 -4.87
CA HIS A 331 21.74 -4.49 -3.75
C HIS A 331 20.22 -4.57 -3.73
N SER A 332 19.51 -3.67 -4.42
CA SER A 332 18.06 -3.49 -4.26
C SER A 332 17.26 -3.59 -5.54
N ALA A 333 17.91 -3.68 -6.69
CA ALA A 333 17.24 -3.81 -7.98
C ALA A 333 16.43 -5.12 -8.02
N LYS A 334 15.17 -5.02 -8.44
CA LYS A 334 14.25 -6.16 -8.57
C LYS A 334 13.29 -5.90 -9.72
N PRO A 335 12.89 -6.95 -10.46
CA PRO A 335 11.89 -6.84 -11.51
C PRO A 335 10.63 -6.12 -11.02
N PHE A 336 10.14 -5.21 -11.83
CA PHE A 336 8.90 -4.50 -11.56
C PHE A 336 7.71 -5.43 -11.77
N LYS A 337 6.77 -5.44 -10.83
CA LYS A 337 5.55 -6.25 -10.92
C LYS A 337 4.32 -5.35 -11.00
N TRP A 338 3.69 -5.38 -12.16
CA TRP A 338 2.40 -4.73 -12.36
C TRP A 338 1.26 -5.72 -12.14
N ASN A 339 0.23 -5.34 -11.38
CA ASN A 339 -0.83 -6.27 -10.95
C ASN A 339 -2.23 -5.94 -11.49
N LYS A 340 -2.38 -4.84 -12.23
CA LYS A 340 -3.70 -4.40 -12.73
C LYS A 340 -3.77 -4.54 -14.24
N THR A 341 -4.86 -5.12 -14.74
CA THR A 341 -5.11 -5.13 -16.19
C THR A 341 -5.54 -3.76 -16.70
N ALA A 342 -5.37 -3.52 -17.99
CA ALA A 342 -5.79 -2.27 -18.65
C ALA A 342 -7.32 -2.05 -18.51
N GLU A 343 -8.12 -3.11 -18.66
CA GLU A 343 -9.57 -3.08 -18.55
C GLU A 343 -10.02 -2.64 -17.14
N ALA A 344 -9.37 -3.17 -16.09
CA ALA A 344 -9.68 -2.81 -14.72
C ALA A 344 -9.40 -1.31 -14.45
N ILE A 345 -8.33 -0.78 -15.03
CA ILE A 345 -7.95 0.64 -14.94
C ILE A 345 -8.97 1.50 -15.68
N ILE A 346 -9.28 1.18 -16.93
CA ILE A 346 -10.22 1.91 -17.78
C ILE A 346 -11.61 1.94 -17.13
N SER A 347 -12.09 0.79 -16.64
CA SER A 347 -13.37 0.68 -15.92
C SER A 347 -13.39 1.55 -14.67
N SER A 348 -12.30 1.56 -13.88
CA SER A 348 -12.19 2.38 -12.67
C SER A 348 -12.26 3.88 -13.00
N VAL A 349 -11.54 4.33 -14.04
CA VAL A 349 -11.54 5.74 -14.46
C VAL A 349 -12.91 6.14 -15.03
N HIS A 350 -13.57 5.26 -15.77
CA HIS A 350 -14.92 5.51 -16.28
C HIS A 350 -15.93 5.68 -15.13
N LYS A 351 -15.89 4.80 -14.12
CA LYS A 351 -16.72 4.94 -12.90
C LYS A 351 -16.46 6.26 -12.19
N ALA A 352 -15.21 6.68 -12.07
CA ALA A 352 -14.85 7.95 -11.46
C ALA A 352 -15.37 9.15 -12.24
N LYS A 353 -15.30 9.13 -13.59
CA LYS A 353 -15.90 10.18 -14.46
C LYS A 353 -17.41 10.28 -14.24
N LEU A 354 -18.13 9.18 -14.23
CA LEU A 354 -19.58 9.15 -13.98
C LEU A 354 -19.93 9.69 -12.58
N SER A 355 -19.17 9.34 -11.57
CA SER A 355 -19.36 9.86 -10.20
C SER A 355 -19.19 11.38 -10.11
N VAL A 356 -18.17 11.93 -10.78
CA VAL A 356 -17.95 13.39 -10.82
C VAL A 356 -19.09 14.11 -11.56
N ILE A 357 -19.57 13.58 -12.67
CA ILE A 357 -20.70 14.13 -13.42
C ILE A 357 -21.96 14.11 -12.54
N LYS A 358 -22.26 12.99 -11.91
CA LYS A 358 -23.42 12.86 -11.00
C LYS A 358 -23.38 13.88 -9.86
N ASN A 359 -22.21 14.08 -9.23
CA ASN A 359 -22.05 15.05 -8.16
C ASN A 359 -22.18 16.50 -8.64
N LYS A 360 -21.78 16.82 -9.89
CA LYS A 360 -21.99 18.15 -10.49
C LYS A 360 -23.46 18.46 -10.80
N LEU A 361 -24.28 17.44 -11.05
CA LEU A 361 -25.71 17.60 -11.33
C LEU A 361 -26.55 17.70 -10.05
N MET A 362 -25.98 17.34 -8.90
CA MET A 362 -26.66 17.34 -7.59
C MET A 362 -26.32 18.56 -6.72
N ASN A 363 -25.37 19.41 -7.14
CA ASN A 363 -25.00 20.68 -6.56
C ASN A 363 -25.38 21.85 -7.49
#